data_8e18dfbd970f067d3634a0654c93266b
#
_entry.id   8e18dfbd970f067d3634a0654c93266b
#
_cell.length_a   1.000
_cell.length_b   1.000
_cell.length_c   1.000
_cell.angle_alpha   90.00
_cell.angle_beta   90.00
_cell.angle_gamma   90.00
#
_symmetry.space_group_name_H-M   'P 1'
#
loop_
_entity.id
_entity.type
_entity.pdbx_description
1 polymer ?
#
loop_
_entity_poly.entity_id
_entity_poly.type
_entity_poly.pdbx_seq_one_letter_code
_entity_poly.pdbx_strand_id
1 'polypeptide(L)'
;MAEQQTIMERLFHTLDEKAKTLNNENGQSFIENLGLAMEQVYTNDRGLLEQSTLQDRRKAFQFAYLSLMQEEKIQANHQITPDSIGLILGFLVERFMNNQEELHIVDIASGAGHLSATVKEVLPEIAVMHHLIEVDPVLSRVSVHLANFLEIPFDVYPQDAIMSLPLEEADIVIGDFPVGYYPIDERSKEFKLGFEEGHSYSHYLLIEQAINALKDAGYAFLVVPSNIFTGEHVKQLKKYIATETEMQAFLNLPPTLFKNEKARKSILILQKKKSGETKPVEVLLANIPDFKNPSQFQGFMTELNQWMDTNRPKK
;
A
#
# COMPACT_ATOMS: atom_id res chain seq x y z
N MET A 1 -18.62 -32.22 17.58
CA MET A 1 -17.69 -31.42 18.39
C MET A 1 -17.73 -30.03 17.79
N ALA A 2 -18.06 -28.99 18.56
CA ALA A 2 -17.95 -27.62 18.06
C ALA A 2 -16.47 -27.38 17.78
N GLU A 3 -16.11 -26.99 16.55
CA GLU A 3 -14.76 -26.54 16.23
C GLU A 3 -14.42 -25.37 17.14
N GLN A 4 -13.28 -25.49 17.82
CA GLN A 4 -12.82 -24.43 18.69
C GLN A 4 -12.31 -23.28 17.81
N GLN A 5 -12.98 -22.13 17.90
CA GLN A 5 -12.60 -20.93 17.12
C GLN A 5 -11.12 -20.57 17.35
N THR A 6 -10.43 -20.27 16.28
CA THR A 6 -9.06 -19.73 16.30
C THR A 6 -9.03 -18.35 16.98
N ILE A 7 -7.87 -17.92 17.43
CA ILE A 7 -7.73 -16.58 18.04
C ILE A 7 -8.05 -15.47 17.03
N MET A 8 -7.68 -15.66 15.76
CA MET A 8 -8.02 -14.74 14.66
C MET A 8 -9.55 -14.63 14.48
N GLU A 9 -10.27 -15.75 14.47
CA GLU A 9 -11.74 -15.75 14.34
C GLU A 9 -12.41 -15.08 15.56
N ARG A 10 -11.90 -15.30 16.75
CA ARG A 10 -12.41 -14.64 17.96
C ARG A 10 -12.21 -13.13 17.89
N LEU A 11 -11.03 -12.67 17.47
CA LEU A 11 -10.75 -11.25 17.26
C LEU A 11 -11.67 -10.65 16.19
N PHE A 12 -11.82 -11.32 15.04
CA PHE A 12 -12.74 -10.91 13.98
C PHE A 12 -14.16 -10.71 14.49
N HIS A 13 -14.75 -11.73 15.15
CA HIS A 13 -16.11 -11.63 15.69
C HIS A 13 -16.23 -10.51 16.72
N THR A 14 -15.25 -10.36 17.60
CA THR A 14 -15.24 -9.28 18.60
C THR A 14 -15.25 -7.90 17.94
N LEU A 15 -14.44 -7.68 16.90
CA LEU A 15 -14.39 -6.42 16.17
C LEU A 15 -15.70 -6.13 15.42
N ASP A 16 -16.22 -7.14 14.70
CA ASP A 16 -17.42 -7.01 13.89
C ASP A 16 -18.67 -6.71 14.77
N GLU A 17 -18.84 -7.46 15.87
CA GLU A 17 -19.94 -7.26 16.80
C GLU A 17 -19.87 -5.91 17.53
N LYS A 18 -18.67 -5.51 18.03
CA LYS A 18 -18.48 -4.21 18.67
C LYS A 18 -18.76 -3.06 17.69
N ALA A 19 -18.27 -3.14 16.45
CA ALA A 19 -18.49 -2.08 15.46
C ALA A 19 -19.98 -1.94 15.11
N LYS A 20 -20.72 -3.06 14.97
CA LYS A 20 -22.17 -3.06 14.71
C LYS A 20 -22.95 -2.50 15.90
N THR A 21 -22.57 -2.84 17.12
CA THR A 21 -23.18 -2.30 18.33
C THR A 21 -23.01 -0.78 18.41
N LEU A 22 -21.77 -0.30 18.23
CA LEU A 22 -21.46 1.13 18.22
C LEU A 22 -22.21 1.89 17.13
N ASN A 23 -22.37 1.33 15.94
CA ASN A 23 -23.13 1.95 14.85
C ASN A 23 -24.59 2.20 15.23
N ASN A 24 -25.23 1.24 15.93
CA ASN A 24 -26.58 1.41 16.43
C ASN A 24 -26.71 2.49 17.52
N GLU A 25 -25.65 2.74 18.27
CA GLU A 25 -25.64 3.69 19.39
C GLU A 25 -25.32 5.12 18.94
N ASN A 26 -24.36 5.33 18.03
CA ASN A 26 -23.79 6.63 17.69
C ASN A 26 -24.11 7.13 16.27
N GLY A 27 -24.56 6.24 15.37
CA GLY A 27 -24.89 6.58 13.99
C GLY A 27 -23.68 6.95 13.11
N GLN A 28 -22.45 6.69 13.57
CA GLN A 28 -21.24 6.86 12.76
C GLN A 28 -21.13 5.73 11.73
N SER A 29 -20.27 5.90 10.72
CA SER A 29 -20.03 4.86 9.71
C SER A 29 -19.47 3.58 10.34
N PHE A 30 -19.72 2.42 9.72
CA PHE A 30 -19.17 1.15 10.18
C PHE A 30 -17.65 1.15 10.23
N ILE A 31 -16.99 1.86 9.31
CA ILE A 31 -15.53 1.97 9.27
C ILE A 31 -15.00 2.77 10.46
N GLU A 32 -15.63 3.90 10.82
CA GLU A 32 -15.27 4.64 12.03
C GLU A 32 -15.47 3.80 13.29
N ASN A 33 -16.58 3.09 13.36
CA ASN A 33 -16.88 2.21 14.48
C ASN A 33 -15.95 0.99 14.57
N LEU A 34 -15.40 0.51 13.45
CA LEU A 34 -14.33 -0.48 13.48
C LEU A 34 -13.05 0.07 14.15
N GLY A 35 -12.71 1.34 13.87
CA GLY A 35 -11.62 2.03 14.58
C GLY A 35 -11.84 2.03 16.09
N LEU A 36 -13.03 2.46 16.53
CA LEU A 36 -13.40 2.47 17.95
C LEU A 36 -13.44 1.06 18.57
N ALA A 37 -13.89 0.05 17.82
CA ALA A 37 -13.88 -1.34 18.27
C ALA A 37 -12.44 -1.85 18.50
N MET A 38 -11.50 -1.51 17.63
CA MET A 38 -10.08 -1.82 17.80
C MET A 38 -9.51 -1.15 19.06
N GLU A 39 -9.84 0.12 19.30
CA GLU A 39 -9.44 0.83 20.52
C GLU A 39 -9.99 0.16 21.78
N GLN A 40 -11.26 -0.22 21.77
CA GLN A 40 -11.86 -0.94 22.89
C GLN A 40 -11.18 -2.30 23.15
N VAL A 41 -10.83 -3.05 22.10
CA VAL A 41 -10.08 -4.31 22.26
C VAL A 41 -8.68 -4.04 22.82
N TYR A 42 -8.00 -3.03 22.29
CA TYR A 42 -6.66 -2.65 22.77
C TYR A 42 -6.66 -2.22 24.24
N THR A 43 -7.67 -1.50 24.70
CA THR A 43 -7.73 -0.97 26.06
C THR A 43 -8.32 -1.95 27.08
N ASN A 44 -9.35 -2.74 26.70
CA ASN A 44 -10.16 -3.51 27.63
C ASN A 44 -10.03 -5.03 27.49
N ASP A 45 -9.56 -5.53 26.32
CA ASP A 45 -9.51 -6.96 26.00
C ASP A 45 -8.06 -7.42 25.70
N ARG A 46 -7.07 -6.89 26.42
CA ARG A 46 -5.63 -7.18 26.24
C ARG A 46 -5.30 -8.67 26.15
N GLY A 47 -6.00 -9.51 26.89
CA GLY A 47 -5.79 -10.95 26.86
C GLY A 47 -6.03 -11.61 25.50
N LEU A 48 -6.85 -11.02 24.62
CA LEU A 48 -7.00 -11.48 23.25
C LEU A 48 -5.77 -11.10 22.40
N LEU A 49 -5.23 -9.91 22.62
CA LEU A 49 -4.04 -9.45 21.90
C LEU A 49 -2.79 -10.23 22.31
N GLU A 50 -2.61 -10.49 23.60
CA GLU A 50 -1.47 -11.25 24.14
C GLU A 50 -1.41 -12.70 23.61
N GLN A 51 -2.56 -13.28 23.26
CA GLN A 51 -2.66 -14.63 22.67
C GLN A 51 -2.54 -14.67 21.17
N SER A 52 -2.50 -13.49 20.50
CA SER A 52 -2.53 -13.36 19.04
C SER A 52 -1.18 -12.94 18.48
N THR A 53 -0.91 -13.39 17.26
CA THR A 53 0.21 -12.91 16.43
C THR A 53 -0.18 -11.63 15.69
N LEU A 54 0.81 -10.91 15.14
CA LEU A 54 0.58 -9.78 14.24
C LEU A 54 -0.32 -10.20 13.05
N GLN A 55 -0.07 -11.38 12.49
CA GLN A 55 -0.86 -11.93 11.40
C GLN A 55 -2.33 -12.15 11.79
N ASP A 56 -2.60 -12.71 12.98
CA ASP A 56 -3.97 -12.92 13.47
C ASP A 56 -4.73 -11.61 13.59
N ARG A 57 -4.10 -10.58 14.18
CA ARG A 57 -4.68 -9.25 14.35
C ARG A 57 -4.96 -8.58 13.01
N ARG A 58 -3.98 -8.57 12.10
CA ARG A 58 -4.13 -7.96 10.78
C ARG A 58 -5.24 -8.64 9.97
N LYS A 59 -5.30 -9.97 9.97
CA LYS A 59 -6.37 -10.72 9.29
C LYS A 59 -7.74 -10.48 9.93
N ALA A 60 -7.81 -10.44 11.26
CA ALA A 60 -9.06 -10.11 11.96
C ALA A 60 -9.58 -8.72 11.56
N PHE A 61 -8.70 -7.72 11.51
CA PHE A 61 -9.04 -6.40 11.00
C PHE A 61 -9.54 -6.46 9.55
N GLN A 62 -8.81 -7.13 8.66
CA GLN A 62 -9.18 -7.25 7.25
C GLN A 62 -10.56 -7.86 7.07
N PHE A 63 -10.85 -8.97 7.76
CA PHE A 63 -12.15 -9.64 7.67
C PHE A 63 -13.28 -8.79 8.25
N ALA A 64 -13.04 -8.10 9.37
CA ALA A 64 -14.02 -7.18 9.95
C ALA A 64 -14.29 -6.00 9.00
N TYR A 65 -13.24 -5.40 8.43
CA TYR A 65 -13.37 -4.34 7.45
C TYR A 65 -14.20 -4.78 6.24
N LEU A 66 -13.89 -5.94 5.66
CA LEU A 66 -14.60 -6.48 4.49
C LEU A 66 -16.05 -6.88 4.82
N SER A 67 -16.32 -7.40 6.03
CA SER A 67 -17.68 -7.70 6.50
C SER A 67 -18.52 -6.43 6.60
N LEU A 68 -18.00 -5.42 7.28
CA LEU A 68 -18.68 -4.15 7.50
C LEU A 68 -18.89 -3.35 6.20
N MET A 69 -17.97 -3.49 5.24
CA MET A 69 -18.13 -2.93 3.90
C MET A 69 -19.34 -3.47 3.12
N GLN A 70 -19.89 -4.61 3.49
CA GLN A 70 -21.08 -5.17 2.86
C GLN A 70 -22.38 -4.60 3.44
N GLU A 71 -22.32 -4.06 4.65
CA GLU A 71 -23.48 -3.49 5.36
C GLU A 71 -23.76 -2.04 4.93
N GLU A 72 -22.78 -1.31 4.43
CA GLU A 72 -22.90 0.09 4.03
C GLU A 72 -22.47 0.32 2.58
N LYS A 73 -23.10 1.26 1.87
CA LYS A 73 -22.63 1.72 0.56
C LYS A 73 -21.36 2.54 0.73
N ILE A 74 -20.24 1.88 0.60
CA ILE A 74 -18.93 2.49 0.81
C ILE A 74 -18.49 3.26 -0.43
N GLN A 75 -17.80 4.38 -0.19
CA GLN A 75 -17.16 5.15 -1.23
C GLN A 75 -16.07 4.31 -1.92
N ALA A 76 -15.90 4.50 -3.23
CA ALA A 76 -14.96 3.68 -4.02
C ALA A 76 -13.50 3.79 -3.53
N ASN A 77 -13.14 4.92 -2.89
CA ASN A 77 -11.83 5.18 -2.32
C ASN A 77 -11.61 4.56 -0.92
N HIS A 78 -12.65 3.99 -0.29
CA HIS A 78 -12.54 3.28 0.99
C HIS A 78 -12.25 1.78 0.83
N GLN A 79 -11.88 1.30 -0.35
CA GLN A 79 -11.48 -0.08 -0.54
C GLN A 79 -10.07 -0.32 0.02
N ILE A 80 -9.90 -1.43 0.74
CA ILE A 80 -8.57 -1.81 1.20
C ILE A 80 -7.81 -2.58 0.12
N THR A 81 -6.49 -2.44 0.11
CA THR A 81 -5.62 -3.22 -0.77
C THR A 81 -5.72 -4.71 -0.42
N PRO A 82 -5.98 -5.61 -1.39
CA PRO A 82 -6.00 -7.05 -1.13
C PRO A 82 -4.69 -7.57 -0.54
N ASP A 83 -4.78 -8.50 0.43
CA ASP A 83 -3.62 -9.15 1.07
C ASP A 83 -2.57 -9.63 0.07
N SER A 84 -3.02 -10.27 -1.00
CA SER A 84 -2.13 -10.83 -2.00
C SER A 84 -1.24 -9.77 -2.68
N ILE A 85 -1.76 -8.55 -2.85
CA ILE A 85 -0.98 -7.42 -3.38
C ILE A 85 0.03 -6.95 -2.34
N GLY A 86 -0.40 -6.77 -1.09
CA GLY A 86 0.47 -6.34 0.01
C GLY A 86 1.60 -7.33 0.29
N LEU A 87 1.30 -8.64 0.29
CA LEU A 87 2.30 -9.69 0.50
C LEU A 87 3.34 -9.72 -0.62
N ILE A 88 2.93 -9.60 -1.90
CA ILE A 88 3.88 -9.51 -3.02
C ILE A 88 4.71 -8.23 -2.92
N LEU A 89 4.09 -7.12 -2.60
CA LEU A 89 4.80 -5.85 -2.49
C LEU A 89 5.81 -5.89 -1.33
N GLY A 90 5.43 -6.42 -0.17
CA GLY A 90 6.34 -6.66 0.95
C GLY A 90 7.50 -7.59 0.59
N PHE A 91 7.23 -8.69 -0.12
CA PHE A 91 8.28 -9.57 -0.63
C PHE A 91 9.23 -8.86 -1.60
N LEU A 92 8.72 -8.04 -2.52
CA LEU A 92 9.57 -7.25 -3.42
C LEU A 92 10.43 -6.26 -2.63
N VAL A 93 9.85 -5.57 -1.64
CA VAL A 93 10.60 -4.68 -0.74
C VAL A 93 11.73 -5.44 -0.04
N GLU A 94 11.44 -6.58 0.58
CA GLU A 94 12.44 -7.42 1.23
C GLU A 94 13.59 -7.79 0.28
N ARG A 95 13.26 -8.22 -0.94
CA ARG A 95 14.25 -8.63 -1.93
C ARG A 95 15.10 -7.46 -2.43
N PHE A 96 14.52 -6.28 -2.64
CA PHE A 96 15.23 -5.09 -3.10
C PHE A 96 16.10 -4.47 -2.02
N MET A 97 15.70 -4.58 -0.75
CA MET A 97 16.38 -3.98 0.40
C MET A 97 17.16 -4.99 1.24
N ASN A 98 17.50 -6.12 0.63
CA ASN A 98 18.30 -7.17 1.27
C ASN A 98 19.55 -6.59 1.97
N ASN A 99 19.78 -6.97 3.24
CA ASN A 99 20.86 -6.52 4.14
C ASN A 99 20.68 -5.13 4.79
N GLN A 100 19.49 -4.53 4.75
CA GLN A 100 19.20 -3.35 5.57
C GLN A 100 18.67 -3.79 6.94
N GLU A 101 19.20 -3.20 8.01
CA GLU A 101 18.74 -3.45 9.37
C GLU A 101 17.58 -2.51 9.75
N GLU A 102 17.52 -1.35 9.11
CA GLU A 102 16.51 -0.31 9.33
C GLU A 102 16.04 0.25 7.99
N LEU A 103 14.75 0.53 7.88
CA LEU A 103 14.12 1.14 6.71
C LEU A 103 13.17 2.26 7.13
N HIS A 104 13.24 3.38 6.44
CA HIS A 104 12.25 4.43 6.46
C HIS A 104 11.30 4.26 5.27
N ILE A 105 10.05 3.90 5.54
CA ILE A 105 9.00 3.64 4.52
C ILE A 105 7.91 4.70 4.64
N VAL A 106 7.54 5.30 3.51
CA VAL A 106 6.39 6.21 3.40
C VAL A 106 5.32 5.56 2.54
N ASP A 107 4.10 5.45 3.07
CA ASP A 107 2.89 5.08 2.32
C ASP A 107 2.11 6.36 2.02
N ILE A 108 2.13 6.82 0.76
CA ILE A 108 1.60 8.13 0.39
C ILE A 108 0.11 8.12 -0.01
N ALA A 109 -0.54 6.98 0.08
CA ALA A 109 -1.98 6.83 -0.12
C ALA A 109 -2.46 5.67 0.76
N SER A 110 -2.24 5.80 2.07
CA SER A 110 -2.24 4.67 3.01
C SER A 110 -3.63 4.11 3.32
N GLY A 111 -4.70 4.86 3.03
CA GLY A 111 -6.04 4.44 3.41
C GLY A 111 -6.15 4.13 4.90
N ALA A 112 -6.72 2.99 5.22
CA ALA A 112 -6.80 2.49 6.60
C ALA A 112 -5.51 1.84 7.13
N GLY A 113 -4.37 1.93 6.42
CA GLY A 113 -3.07 1.41 6.85
C GLY A 113 -2.84 -0.09 6.57
N HIS A 114 -3.76 -0.77 5.90
CA HIS A 114 -3.67 -2.22 5.70
C HIS A 114 -2.48 -2.65 4.83
N LEU A 115 -2.15 -1.89 3.77
CA LEU A 115 -0.98 -2.17 2.93
C LEU A 115 0.30 -2.11 3.75
N SER A 116 0.51 -1.04 4.50
CA SER A 116 1.67 -0.85 5.40
C SER A 116 1.77 -1.95 6.46
N ALA A 117 0.62 -2.35 7.05
CA ALA A 117 0.57 -3.45 8.03
C ALA A 117 0.98 -4.81 7.39
N THR A 118 0.55 -5.06 6.14
CA THR A 118 0.91 -6.27 5.41
C THR A 118 2.39 -6.29 5.05
N VAL A 119 2.93 -5.16 4.61
CA VAL A 119 4.38 -5.02 4.32
C VAL A 119 5.21 -5.25 5.59
N LYS A 120 4.80 -4.67 6.74
CA LYS A 120 5.50 -4.89 8.02
C LYS A 120 5.48 -6.35 8.47
N GLU A 121 4.38 -7.09 8.23
CA GLU A 121 4.31 -8.52 8.53
C GLU A 121 5.35 -9.32 7.74
N VAL A 122 5.64 -8.93 6.50
CA VAL A 122 6.65 -9.60 5.64
C VAL A 122 8.09 -9.24 6.06
N LEU A 123 8.28 -8.13 6.76
CA LEU A 123 9.59 -7.61 7.19
C LEU A 123 9.79 -7.72 8.71
N PRO A 124 9.66 -8.92 9.34
CA PRO A 124 9.68 -9.04 10.80
C PRO A 124 11.02 -8.64 11.42
N GLU A 125 12.12 -8.96 10.76
CA GLU A 125 13.49 -8.76 11.28
C GLU A 125 14.04 -7.36 10.99
N ILE A 126 13.35 -6.58 10.16
CA ILE A 126 13.81 -5.23 9.79
C ILE A 126 13.10 -4.21 10.68
N ALA A 127 13.88 -3.35 11.33
CA ALA A 127 13.34 -2.18 12.01
C ALA A 127 12.75 -1.21 10.97
N VAL A 128 11.44 -1.02 10.99
CA VAL A 128 10.76 -0.18 9.99
C VAL A 128 10.10 1.00 10.67
N MET A 129 10.48 2.21 10.24
CA MET A 129 9.77 3.44 10.53
C MET A 129 8.76 3.68 9.40
N HIS A 130 7.47 3.61 9.72
CA HIS A 130 6.38 3.77 8.76
C HIS A 130 5.68 5.11 8.94
N HIS A 131 5.68 5.93 7.89
CA HIS A 131 4.87 7.14 7.80
C HIS A 131 3.73 6.93 6.83
N LEU A 132 2.50 7.15 7.28
CA LEU A 132 1.27 6.95 6.54
C LEU A 132 0.63 8.31 6.24
N ILE A 133 0.49 8.62 4.96
CA ILE A 133 -0.16 9.85 4.49
C ILE A 133 -1.55 9.50 3.95
N GLU A 134 -2.58 10.09 4.54
CA GLU A 134 -3.97 9.85 4.13
C GLU A 134 -4.80 11.13 4.25
N VAL A 135 -5.45 11.51 3.15
CA VAL A 135 -6.26 12.72 3.08
C VAL A 135 -7.64 12.57 3.71
N ASP A 136 -8.18 11.34 3.67
CA ASP A 136 -9.49 11.05 4.24
C ASP A 136 -9.38 10.99 5.77
N PRO A 137 -10.08 11.87 6.51
CA PRO A 137 -9.97 11.93 7.97
C PRO A 137 -10.53 10.70 8.68
N VAL A 138 -11.44 9.96 8.04
CA VAL A 138 -11.99 8.71 8.61
C VAL A 138 -10.95 7.62 8.51
N LEU A 139 -10.39 7.40 7.31
CA LEU A 139 -9.38 6.37 7.09
C LEU A 139 -8.09 6.65 7.88
N SER A 140 -7.68 7.92 7.96
CA SER A 140 -6.54 8.35 8.77
C SER A 140 -6.73 8.02 10.27
N ARG A 141 -7.93 8.26 10.84
CA ARG A 141 -8.22 7.86 12.23
C ARG A 141 -8.23 6.33 12.41
N VAL A 142 -8.81 5.60 11.45
CA VAL A 142 -8.81 4.13 11.49
C VAL A 142 -7.40 3.57 11.46
N SER A 143 -6.49 4.17 10.68
CA SER A 143 -5.09 3.73 10.64
C SER A 143 -4.35 3.96 11.96
N VAL A 144 -4.67 5.02 12.71
CA VAL A 144 -4.15 5.23 14.08
C VAL A 144 -4.64 4.13 15.04
N HIS A 145 -5.93 3.80 14.99
CA HIS A 145 -6.47 2.71 15.82
C HIS A 145 -5.90 1.35 15.39
N LEU A 146 -5.67 1.14 14.09
CA LEU A 146 -5.03 -0.07 13.58
C LEU A 146 -3.59 -0.19 14.09
N ALA A 147 -2.81 0.90 14.08
CA ALA A 147 -1.45 0.93 14.61
C ALA A 147 -1.38 0.43 16.06
N ASN A 148 -2.26 0.96 16.93
CA ASN A 148 -2.37 0.56 18.33
C ASN A 148 -2.80 -0.91 18.46
N PHE A 149 -3.82 -1.33 17.73
CA PHE A 149 -4.34 -2.70 17.76
C PHE A 149 -3.31 -3.74 17.30
N LEU A 150 -2.50 -3.38 16.29
CA LEU A 150 -1.40 -4.23 15.79
C LEU A 150 -0.12 -4.12 16.64
N GLU A 151 -0.01 -3.10 17.49
CA GLU A 151 1.20 -2.73 18.22
C GLU A 151 2.39 -2.46 17.27
N ILE A 152 2.09 -1.75 16.16
CA ILE A 152 3.09 -1.27 15.19
C ILE A 152 3.21 0.25 15.30
N PRO A 153 4.41 0.82 15.37
CA PRO A 153 4.62 2.26 15.40
C PRO A 153 4.40 2.87 14.00
N PHE A 154 3.16 3.27 13.70
CA PHE A 154 2.84 4.07 12.51
C PHE A 154 2.73 5.54 12.89
N ASP A 155 3.46 6.40 12.18
CA ASP A 155 3.27 7.83 12.23
C ASP A 155 2.27 8.25 11.14
N VAL A 156 1.07 8.65 11.55
CA VAL A 156 -0.04 8.95 10.63
C VAL A 156 -0.18 10.46 10.44
N TYR A 157 -0.19 10.89 9.17
CA TYR A 157 -0.32 12.28 8.76
C TYR A 157 -1.63 12.47 7.99
N PRO A 158 -2.67 13.10 8.61
CA PRO A 158 -3.95 13.35 7.97
C PRO A 158 -3.82 14.55 7.02
N GLN A 159 -3.25 14.35 5.84
CA GLN A 159 -3.04 15.41 4.86
C GLN A 159 -3.08 14.88 3.41
N ASP A 160 -3.26 15.81 2.49
CA ASP A 160 -3.12 15.57 1.06
C ASP A 160 -1.64 15.34 0.70
N ALA A 161 -1.33 14.17 0.15
CA ALA A 161 0.02 13.79 -0.24
C ALA A 161 0.63 14.69 -1.34
N ILE A 162 -0.20 15.41 -2.09
CA ILE A 162 0.26 16.38 -3.10
C ILE A 162 0.78 17.68 -2.47
N MET A 163 0.59 17.87 -1.18
CA MET A 163 1.24 18.95 -0.43
C MET A 163 2.67 18.60 -0.06
N SER A 164 3.43 19.62 0.40
CA SER A 164 4.74 19.39 1.00
C SER A 164 4.61 18.42 2.18
N LEU A 165 5.37 17.34 2.14
CA LEU A 165 5.36 16.35 3.22
C LEU A 165 6.30 16.81 4.34
N PRO A 166 5.85 16.81 5.60
CA PRO A 166 6.66 17.20 6.75
C PRO A 166 7.54 16.03 7.23
N LEU A 167 8.21 15.35 6.30
CA LEU A 167 8.96 14.12 6.54
C LEU A 167 10.38 14.24 6.00
N GLU A 168 11.30 13.51 6.62
CA GLU A 168 12.60 13.25 6.03
C GLU A 168 12.45 12.34 4.80
N GLU A 169 13.43 12.40 3.88
CA GLU A 169 13.44 11.54 2.70
C GLU A 169 13.47 10.06 3.09
N ALA A 170 12.66 9.26 2.40
CA ALA A 170 12.49 7.84 2.67
C ALA A 170 13.45 6.95 1.87
N ASP A 171 13.75 5.77 2.39
CA ASP A 171 14.42 4.72 1.65
C ASP A 171 13.46 4.09 0.63
N ILE A 172 12.18 3.99 1.03
CA ILE A 172 11.11 3.37 0.26
C ILE A 172 9.85 4.21 0.32
N VAL A 173 9.19 4.35 -0.83
CA VAL A 173 7.81 4.81 -0.92
C VAL A 173 6.95 3.67 -1.46
N ILE A 174 5.84 3.40 -0.78
CA ILE A 174 4.79 2.47 -1.23
C ILE A 174 3.48 3.22 -1.44
N GLY A 175 2.54 2.60 -2.13
CA GLY A 175 1.17 3.10 -2.22
C GLY A 175 0.33 2.32 -3.21
N ASP A 176 -0.96 2.16 -2.90
CA ASP A 176 -1.99 1.66 -3.82
C ASP A 176 -2.81 2.85 -4.33
N PHE A 177 -2.45 3.36 -5.50
CA PHE A 177 -2.92 4.66 -5.95
C PHE A 177 -4.38 4.66 -6.40
N PRO A 178 -5.15 5.69 -6.00
CA PRO A 178 -6.50 5.91 -6.49
C PRO A 178 -6.49 6.23 -7.98
N VAL A 179 -7.50 5.75 -8.69
CA VAL A 179 -7.72 6.07 -10.11
C VAL A 179 -8.73 7.21 -10.20
N GLY A 180 -8.31 8.34 -10.75
CA GLY A 180 -9.17 9.51 -10.89
C GLY A 180 -8.39 10.78 -11.17
N TYR A 181 -9.12 11.89 -11.15
CA TYR A 181 -8.57 13.22 -11.33
C TYR A 181 -8.33 13.89 -9.97
N TYR A 182 -7.25 14.67 -9.90
CA TYR A 182 -6.97 15.50 -8.74
C TYR A 182 -7.83 16.77 -8.80
N PRO A 183 -8.51 17.15 -7.71
CA PRO A 183 -9.54 18.20 -7.75
C PRO A 183 -9.00 19.64 -7.71
N ILE A 184 -7.72 19.88 -7.40
CA ILE A 184 -7.15 21.20 -7.19
C ILE A 184 -6.12 21.50 -8.28
N ASP A 185 -6.59 22.08 -9.40
CA ASP A 185 -5.76 22.30 -10.60
C ASP A 185 -4.58 23.25 -10.35
N GLU A 186 -4.74 24.30 -9.55
CA GLU A 186 -3.65 25.23 -9.23
C GLU A 186 -2.46 24.50 -8.59
N ARG A 187 -2.74 23.55 -7.72
CA ARG A 187 -1.70 22.77 -7.03
C ARG A 187 -1.05 21.76 -7.96
N SER A 188 -1.83 21.14 -8.84
CA SER A 188 -1.31 20.17 -9.81
C SER A 188 -0.31 20.77 -10.79
N LYS A 189 -0.42 22.08 -11.10
CA LYS A 189 0.48 22.80 -12.00
C LYS A 189 1.90 22.98 -11.47
N GLU A 190 2.12 22.78 -10.19
CA GLU A 190 3.45 22.80 -9.57
C GLU A 190 4.26 21.52 -9.89
N PHE A 191 3.58 20.49 -10.38
CA PHE A 191 4.16 19.19 -10.68
C PHE A 191 4.54 19.07 -12.17
N LYS A 192 5.67 18.42 -12.45
CA LYS A 192 6.11 18.08 -13.82
C LYS A 192 5.11 17.16 -14.53
N LEU A 193 4.34 16.37 -13.77
CA LEU A 193 3.28 15.48 -14.24
C LEU A 193 1.88 16.11 -14.16
N GLY A 194 1.78 17.36 -13.72
CA GLY A 194 0.56 18.16 -13.80
C GLY A 194 0.21 18.52 -15.25
N PHE A 195 -1.08 18.71 -15.53
CA PHE A 195 -1.54 19.11 -16.87
C PHE A 195 -1.71 20.62 -16.95
N GLU A 196 -1.36 21.19 -18.07
CA GLU A 196 -1.55 22.64 -18.30
C GLU A 196 -3.03 23.00 -18.44
N GLU A 197 -3.80 22.09 -19.06
CA GLU A 197 -5.24 22.22 -19.27
C GLU A 197 -5.98 20.99 -18.74
N GLY A 198 -7.15 21.21 -18.14
CA GLY A 198 -7.97 20.14 -17.56
C GLY A 198 -7.45 19.63 -16.21
N HIS A 199 -8.11 18.60 -15.71
CA HIS A 199 -7.77 17.99 -14.42
C HIS A 199 -6.66 16.96 -14.57
N SER A 200 -5.60 17.09 -13.76
CA SER A 200 -4.49 16.15 -13.73
C SER A 200 -4.90 14.80 -13.13
N TYR A 201 -4.30 13.71 -13.59
CA TYR A 201 -4.51 12.39 -12.98
C TYR A 201 -3.85 12.32 -11.58
N SER A 202 -4.62 11.97 -10.57
CA SER A 202 -4.10 11.81 -9.19
C SER A 202 -2.90 10.86 -9.12
N HIS A 203 -2.97 9.72 -9.81
CA HIS A 203 -1.89 8.74 -9.81
C HIS A 203 -0.61 9.24 -10.53
N TYR A 204 -0.69 10.21 -11.46
CA TYR A 204 0.51 10.83 -12.05
C TYR A 204 1.20 11.75 -11.04
N LEU A 205 0.43 12.60 -10.34
CA LEU A 205 0.96 13.48 -9.31
C LEU A 205 1.55 12.69 -8.14
N LEU A 206 0.90 11.59 -7.75
CA LEU A 206 1.39 10.70 -6.69
C LEU A 206 2.67 9.96 -7.10
N ILE A 207 2.87 9.61 -8.38
CA ILE A 207 4.17 9.07 -8.85
C ILE A 207 5.27 10.10 -8.67
N GLU A 208 5.04 11.35 -9.09
CA GLU A 208 6.04 12.41 -8.90
C GLU A 208 6.32 12.66 -7.42
N GLN A 209 5.27 12.73 -6.60
CA GLN A 209 5.42 12.92 -5.15
C GLN A 209 6.16 11.75 -4.49
N ALA A 210 5.91 10.52 -4.92
CA ALA A 210 6.66 9.35 -4.46
C ALA A 210 8.16 9.50 -4.70
N ILE A 211 8.55 9.97 -5.90
CA ILE A 211 9.95 10.18 -6.23
C ILE A 211 10.54 11.37 -5.47
N ASN A 212 9.76 12.45 -5.27
CA ASN A 212 10.19 13.60 -4.47
C ASN A 212 10.47 13.21 -3.01
N ALA A 213 9.67 12.31 -2.43
CA ALA A 213 9.82 11.84 -1.06
C ALA A 213 10.98 10.84 -0.83
N LEU A 214 11.61 10.34 -1.89
CA LEU A 214 12.70 9.37 -1.78
C LEU A 214 14.06 10.03 -1.58
N LYS A 215 14.94 9.38 -0.83
CA LYS A 215 16.39 9.58 -0.89
C LYS A 215 16.93 9.28 -2.29
N ASP A 216 18.09 9.83 -2.63
CA ASP A 216 18.84 9.42 -3.82
C ASP A 216 19.06 7.90 -3.81
N ALA A 217 18.76 7.26 -4.95
CA ALA A 217 18.77 5.80 -5.11
C ALA A 217 17.74 5.02 -4.28
N GLY A 218 16.80 5.68 -3.61
CA GLY A 218 15.63 5.06 -2.96
C GLY A 218 14.63 4.49 -3.96
N TYR A 219 13.71 3.65 -3.49
CA TYR A 219 12.79 2.89 -4.33
C TYR A 219 11.32 3.22 -4.07
N ALA A 220 10.55 3.35 -5.15
CA ALA A 220 9.10 3.42 -5.10
C ALA A 220 8.49 2.11 -5.60
N PHE A 221 7.60 1.50 -4.80
CA PHE A 221 6.81 0.31 -5.13
C PHE A 221 5.34 0.72 -5.20
N LEU A 222 4.84 0.95 -6.40
CA LEU A 222 3.57 1.63 -6.62
C LEU A 222 2.57 0.71 -7.30
N VAL A 223 1.39 0.57 -6.73
CA VAL A 223 0.26 -0.13 -7.37
C VAL A 223 -0.51 0.90 -8.18
N VAL A 224 -0.43 0.78 -9.50
CA VAL A 224 -0.94 1.76 -10.47
C VAL A 224 -1.90 1.11 -11.47
N PRO A 225 -2.74 1.87 -12.20
CA PRO A 225 -3.55 1.31 -13.28
C PRO A 225 -2.69 0.55 -14.30
N SER A 226 -3.13 -0.64 -14.73
CA SER A 226 -2.35 -1.45 -15.68
C SER A 226 -2.18 -0.79 -17.05
N ASN A 227 -3.06 0.13 -17.40
CA ASN A 227 -3.01 0.92 -18.63
C ASN A 227 -2.27 2.26 -18.51
N ILE A 228 -1.48 2.45 -17.44
CA ILE A 228 -0.81 3.73 -17.14
C ILE A 228 0.10 4.21 -18.29
N PHE A 229 0.64 3.31 -19.09
CA PHE A 229 1.49 3.62 -20.24
C PHE A 229 0.70 3.78 -21.55
N THR A 230 -0.62 3.98 -21.47
CA THR A 230 -1.50 4.26 -22.61
C THR A 230 -2.27 5.55 -22.39
N GLY A 231 -2.76 6.16 -23.45
CA GLY A 231 -3.57 7.37 -23.35
C GLY A 231 -2.85 8.67 -23.74
N GLU A 232 -3.52 9.79 -23.55
CA GLU A 232 -3.13 11.09 -24.12
C GLU A 232 -1.84 11.65 -23.49
N HIS A 233 -1.70 11.57 -22.15
CA HIS A 233 -0.58 12.18 -21.43
C HIS A 233 0.60 11.21 -21.19
N VAL A 234 0.60 10.04 -21.83
CA VAL A 234 1.64 9.01 -21.65
C VAL A 234 3.04 9.48 -22.02
N LYS A 235 3.16 10.41 -22.98
CA LYS A 235 4.48 10.96 -23.38
C LYS A 235 5.14 11.73 -22.25
N GLN A 236 4.36 12.51 -21.48
CA GLN A 236 4.82 13.27 -20.33
C GLN A 236 5.30 12.32 -19.22
N LEU A 237 4.50 11.29 -18.88
CA LEU A 237 4.89 10.28 -17.91
C LEU A 237 6.17 9.53 -18.30
N LYS A 238 6.25 9.06 -19.55
CA LYS A 238 7.45 8.35 -20.04
C LYS A 238 8.68 9.23 -19.99
N LYS A 239 8.56 10.51 -20.35
CA LYS A 239 9.66 11.48 -20.25
C LYS A 239 10.09 11.64 -18.79
N TYR A 240 9.15 11.84 -17.86
CA TYR A 240 9.43 11.99 -16.44
C TYR A 240 10.16 10.77 -15.89
N ILE A 241 9.61 9.55 -16.09
CA ILE A 241 10.25 8.31 -15.65
C ILE A 241 11.67 8.18 -16.22
N ALA A 242 11.87 8.46 -17.49
CA ALA A 242 13.19 8.36 -18.13
C ALA A 242 14.19 9.39 -17.62
N THR A 243 13.75 10.58 -17.20
CA THR A 243 14.65 11.65 -16.73
C THR A 243 14.95 11.56 -15.23
N GLU A 244 13.94 11.32 -14.39
CA GLU A 244 14.04 11.42 -12.93
C GLU A 244 14.32 10.06 -12.26
N THR A 245 14.01 8.96 -12.96
CA THR A 245 14.06 7.62 -12.35
C THR A 245 14.75 6.59 -13.24
N GLU A 246 15.07 5.45 -12.64
CA GLU A 246 15.39 4.20 -13.34
C GLU A 246 14.25 3.23 -13.10
N MET A 247 13.51 2.89 -14.16
CA MET A 247 12.45 1.89 -14.07
C MET A 247 13.07 0.51 -13.86
N GLN A 248 12.67 -0.16 -12.79
CA GLN A 248 13.19 -1.47 -12.40
C GLN A 248 12.27 -2.59 -12.91
N ALA A 249 10.97 -2.44 -12.70
CA ALA A 249 10.00 -3.45 -13.11
C ALA A 249 8.62 -2.85 -13.38
N PHE A 250 7.86 -3.55 -14.23
CA PHE A 250 6.42 -3.38 -14.39
C PHE A 250 5.75 -4.75 -14.40
N LEU A 251 5.05 -5.08 -13.31
CA LEU A 251 4.51 -6.39 -13.05
C LEU A 251 2.98 -6.33 -13.10
N ASN A 252 2.37 -6.95 -14.11
CA ASN A 252 0.91 -7.02 -14.18
C ASN A 252 0.37 -7.95 -13.11
N LEU A 253 -0.58 -7.47 -12.31
CA LEU A 253 -1.27 -8.28 -11.31
C LEU A 253 -2.27 -9.24 -11.97
N PRO A 254 -2.55 -10.40 -11.33
CA PRO A 254 -3.48 -11.38 -11.87
C PRO A 254 -4.86 -10.76 -12.15
N PRO A 255 -5.44 -10.96 -13.35
CA PRO A 255 -6.77 -10.42 -13.68
C PRO A 255 -7.87 -10.85 -12.71
N THR A 256 -7.71 -12.02 -12.08
CA THR A 256 -8.65 -12.59 -11.10
C THR A 256 -8.83 -11.77 -9.83
N LEU A 257 -7.92 -10.83 -9.55
CA LEU A 257 -8.03 -9.90 -8.42
C LEU A 257 -9.01 -8.75 -8.67
N PHE A 258 -9.44 -8.54 -9.93
CA PHE A 258 -10.18 -7.36 -10.31
C PHE A 258 -11.54 -7.72 -10.91
N LYS A 259 -12.57 -6.91 -10.59
CA LYS A 259 -13.93 -7.12 -11.08
C LYS A 259 -14.10 -6.98 -12.61
N ASN A 260 -13.25 -6.15 -13.23
CA ASN A 260 -13.28 -5.87 -14.66
C ASN A 260 -11.91 -5.37 -15.15
N GLU A 261 -11.77 -5.25 -16.46
CA GLU A 261 -10.51 -4.84 -17.09
C GLU A 261 -10.06 -3.41 -16.73
N LYS A 262 -11.01 -2.47 -16.57
CA LYS A 262 -10.71 -1.08 -16.23
C LYS A 262 -10.16 -0.91 -14.80
N ALA A 263 -10.47 -1.88 -13.93
CA ALA A 263 -9.98 -1.89 -12.55
C ALA A 263 -8.61 -2.56 -12.39
N ARG A 264 -8.04 -3.15 -13.46
CA ARG A 264 -6.76 -3.87 -13.39
C ARG A 264 -5.64 -2.93 -12.98
N LYS A 265 -4.80 -3.42 -12.09
CA LYS A 265 -3.61 -2.71 -11.62
C LYS A 265 -2.34 -3.53 -11.88
N SER A 266 -1.21 -2.85 -11.81
CA SER A 266 0.14 -3.40 -11.95
C SER A 266 1.03 -2.80 -10.87
N ILE A 267 2.12 -3.50 -10.54
CA ILE A 267 3.15 -2.95 -9.67
C ILE A 267 4.21 -2.29 -10.56
N LEU A 268 4.42 -1.01 -10.35
CA LEU A 268 5.49 -0.22 -10.96
C LEU A 268 6.60 -0.02 -9.93
N ILE A 269 7.82 -0.44 -10.26
CA ILE A 269 8.99 -0.24 -9.39
C ILE A 269 9.92 0.76 -10.05
N LEU A 270 10.14 1.87 -9.37
CA LEU A 270 11.01 2.95 -9.80
C LEU A 270 12.12 3.17 -8.77
N GLN A 271 13.32 3.50 -9.24
CA GLN A 271 14.40 3.96 -8.40
C GLN A 271 14.67 5.43 -8.70
N LYS A 272 14.74 6.29 -7.68
CA LYS A 272 15.15 7.69 -7.86
C LYS A 272 16.59 7.73 -8.36
N LYS A 273 16.86 8.48 -9.42
CA LYS A 273 18.21 8.63 -9.94
C LYS A 273 19.11 9.33 -8.92
N LYS A 274 20.34 8.82 -8.81
CA LYS A 274 21.40 9.50 -8.10
C LYS A 274 22.14 10.43 -9.05
N SER A 275 22.43 11.62 -8.62
CA SER A 275 23.19 12.58 -9.41
C SER A 275 24.57 12.01 -9.80
N GLY A 276 24.81 11.84 -11.11
CA GLY A 276 26.12 11.47 -11.67
C GLY A 276 26.37 9.98 -11.97
N GLU A 277 25.47 9.05 -11.63
CA GLU A 277 25.61 7.63 -11.96
C GLU A 277 24.32 7.07 -12.58
N THR A 278 24.41 6.62 -13.81
CA THR A 278 23.34 5.80 -14.43
C THR A 278 23.96 4.52 -14.95
N LYS A 279 23.71 3.39 -14.27
CA LYS A 279 23.88 2.08 -14.88
C LYS A 279 22.51 1.65 -15.40
N PRO A 280 22.34 1.49 -16.72
CA PRO A 280 21.08 0.97 -17.24
C PRO A 280 20.83 -0.42 -16.66
N VAL A 281 19.68 -0.60 -16.03
CA VAL A 281 19.20 -1.89 -15.54
C VAL A 281 18.24 -2.45 -16.56
N GLU A 282 18.30 -3.74 -16.82
CA GLU A 282 17.29 -4.40 -17.64
C GLU A 282 15.96 -4.37 -16.89
N VAL A 283 14.92 -3.79 -17.53
CA VAL A 283 13.60 -3.65 -16.90
C VAL A 283 12.88 -4.99 -16.89
N LEU A 284 12.45 -5.46 -15.73
CA LEU A 284 11.63 -6.65 -15.60
C LEU A 284 10.18 -6.37 -16.02
N LEU A 285 9.74 -6.94 -17.12
CA LEU A 285 8.35 -6.91 -17.59
C LEU A 285 7.74 -8.30 -17.44
N ALA A 286 6.81 -8.49 -16.50
CA ALA A 286 6.25 -9.81 -16.23
C ALA A 286 4.76 -9.75 -15.86
N ASN A 287 4.08 -10.89 -15.98
CA ASN A 287 2.75 -11.10 -15.45
C ASN A 287 2.84 -11.96 -14.20
N ILE A 288 2.35 -11.47 -13.09
CA ILE A 288 2.23 -12.25 -11.85
C ILE A 288 1.12 -13.28 -12.05
N PRO A 289 1.39 -14.58 -11.89
CA PRO A 289 0.38 -15.62 -12.02
C PRO A 289 -0.69 -15.55 -10.95
N ASP A 290 -1.82 -16.22 -11.20
CA ASP A 290 -2.85 -16.39 -10.17
C ASP A 290 -2.26 -17.13 -8.95
N PHE A 291 -2.48 -16.56 -7.76
CA PHE A 291 -1.98 -17.13 -6.49
C PHE A 291 -2.54 -18.51 -6.17
N LYS A 292 -3.64 -18.88 -6.82
CA LYS A 292 -4.23 -20.23 -6.73
C LYS A 292 -3.47 -21.27 -7.55
N ASN A 293 -2.44 -20.87 -8.31
CA ASN A 293 -1.62 -21.77 -9.10
C ASN A 293 -0.15 -21.81 -8.58
N PRO A 294 0.15 -22.66 -7.60
CA PRO A 294 1.47 -22.69 -6.96
C PRO A 294 2.62 -22.96 -7.93
N SER A 295 2.41 -23.82 -8.96
CA SER A 295 3.46 -24.16 -9.93
C SER A 295 3.85 -22.97 -10.79
N GLN A 296 2.88 -22.22 -11.32
CA GLN A 296 3.15 -21.01 -12.11
C GLN A 296 3.78 -19.93 -11.24
N PHE A 297 3.31 -19.77 -9.99
CA PHE A 297 3.86 -18.80 -9.05
C PHE A 297 5.33 -19.12 -8.74
N GLN A 298 5.68 -20.40 -8.55
CA GLN A 298 7.06 -20.82 -8.34
C GLN A 298 7.95 -20.52 -9.57
N GLY A 299 7.41 -20.68 -10.79
CA GLY A 299 8.10 -20.29 -12.03
C GLY A 299 8.40 -18.79 -12.06
N PHE A 300 7.39 -17.96 -11.79
CA PHE A 300 7.56 -16.51 -11.67
C PHE A 300 8.60 -16.11 -10.63
N MET A 301 8.59 -16.75 -9.45
CA MET A 301 9.57 -16.50 -8.40
C MET A 301 11.00 -16.86 -8.85
N THR A 302 11.15 -17.91 -9.66
CA THR A 302 12.44 -18.30 -10.21
C THR A 302 12.96 -17.25 -11.21
N GLU A 303 12.10 -16.77 -12.12
CA GLU A 303 12.45 -15.70 -13.06
C GLU A 303 12.82 -14.39 -12.35
N LEU A 304 12.02 -14.00 -11.36
CA LEU A 304 12.30 -12.82 -10.54
C LEU A 304 13.65 -12.92 -9.83
N ASN A 305 13.94 -14.06 -9.21
CA ASN A 305 15.22 -14.29 -8.53
C ASN A 305 16.40 -14.25 -9.52
N GLN A 306 16.29 -14.85 -10.70
CA GLN A 306 17.33 -14.81 -11.73
C GLN A 306 17.58 -13.37 -12.21
N TRP A 307 16.51 -12.60 -12.43
CA TRP A 307 16.61 -11.19 -12.79
C TRP A 307 17.30 -10.38 -11.68
N MET A 308 16.94 -10.62 -10.41
CA MET A 308 17.55 -9.95 -9.25
C MET A 308 19.05 -10.26 -9.16
N ASP A 309 19.43 -11.53 -9.29
CA ASP A 309 20.84 -11.96 -9.20
C ASP A 309 21.69 -11.37 -10.34
N THR A 310 21.10 -11.17 -11.52
CA THR A 310 21.79 -10.60 -12.68
C THR A 310 21.91 -9.08 -12.59
N ASN A 311 20.82 -8.39 -12.23
CA ASN A 311 20.74 -6.93 -12.29
C ASN A 311 21.07 -6.27 -10.95
N ARG A 312 21.05 -7.03 -9.85
CA ARG A 312 21.25 -6.57 -8.46
C ARG A 312 22.08 -7.57 -7.68
N PRO A 313 23.32 -7.82 -8.10
CA PRO A 313 24.18 -8.76 -7.39
C PRO A 313 24.34 -8.31 -5.92
N LYS A 314 24.24 -9.27 -5.02
CA LYS A 314 24.49 -9.05 -3.60
C LYS A 314 25.90 -8.47 -3.46
N LYS A 315 26.02 -7.32 -2.79
CA LYS A 315 27.30 -6.74 -2.43
C LYS A 315 27.95 -7.54 -1.33
#